data_7677217bb5721d4efe5d304c4af7ca88
#
_entry.id   7677217bb5721d4efe5d304c4af7ca88
#
_cell.length_a   1.000
_cell.length_b   1.000
_cell.length_c   1.000
_cell.angle_alpha   90.00
_cell.angle_beta   90.00
_cell.angle_gamma   90.00
#
_symmetry.space_group_name_H-M   'P 1'
#
loop_
_entity.id
_entity.type
_entity.pdbx_description
1 polymer ?
#
loop_
_entity_poly.entity_id
_entity_poly.type
_entity_poly.pdbx_seq_one_letter_code
_entity_poly.pdbx_strand_id
1 'polypeptide(L)'
;MKKIIVAFVLFISFSITANAQEIKKANSQEKEITSIETRKVDFNDLAKKETYKLVELLQLDQQMAKDLNGLFLYKHNQLNLAKNENEKKQISEQIEAKLRATFTAAQMEKITSQSNLLYKLTH
;
A
#
# COMPACT_ATOMS: atom_id res chain seq x y z
N MET A 1 26.31 -10.58 -14.25
CA MET A 1 25.96 -9.65 -13.18
C MET A 1 26.30 -8.20 -13.52
N LYS A 2 27.48 -7.90 -14.02
CA LYS A 2 27.85 -6.52 -14.37
C LYS A 2 26.96 -5.89 -15.44
N LYS A 3 26.52 -6.67 -16.42
CA LYS A 3 25.63 -6.19 -17.49
C LYS A 3 24.24 -5.80 -16.96
N ILE A 4 23.75 -6.51 -15.98
CA ILE A 4 22.45 -6.24 -15.37
C ILE A 4 22.49 -4.93 -14.58
N ILE A 5 23.58 -4.68 -13.88
CA ILE A 5 23.77 -3.46 -13.11
C ILE A 5 23.82 -2.23 -14.03
N VAL A 6 24.50 -2.35 -15.16
CA VAL A 6 24.59 -1.25 -16.13
C VAL A 6 23.22 -0.93 -16.73
N ALA A 7 22.46 -1.95 -17.07
CA ALA A 7 21.12 -1.77 -17.60
C ALA A 7 20.19 -1.10 -16.58
N PHE A 8 20.36 -1.46 -15.32
CA PHE A 8 19.58 -0.88 -14.24
C PHE A 8 19.87 0.61 -14.03
N VAL A 9 21.14 0.97 -14.09
CA VAL A 9 21.56 2.38 -13.97
C VAL A 9 20.98 3.23 -15.11
N LEU A 10 21.02 2.71 -16.33
CA LEU A 10 20.45 3.42 -17.47
C LEU A 10 18.95 3.62 -17.32
N PHE A 11 18.27 2.60 -16.81
CA PHE A 11 16.83 2.67 -16.59
C PHE A 11 16.46 3.74 -15.55
N ILE A 12 17.21 3.80 -14.45
CA ILE A 12 16.98 4.79 -13.40
C ILE A 12 17.18 6.21 -13.94
N SER A 13 18.23 6.40 -14.73
CA SER A 13 18.53 7.71 -15.31
C SER A 13 17.41 8.21 -16.21
N PHE A 14 16.83 7.30 -16.98
CA PHE A 14 15.73 7.65 -17.87
C PHE A 14 14.46 7.99 -17.07
N SER A 15 14.19 7.24 -16.03
CA SER A 15 13.02 7.48 -15.20
C SER A 15 13.05 8.84 -14.51
N ILE A 16 14.21 9.25 -14.04
CA ILE A 16 14.37 10.53 -13.37
C ILE A 16 14.08 11.70 -14.30
N THR A 17 14.54 11.61 -15.55
CA THR A 17 14.33 12.67 -16.53
C THR A 17 12.85 12.81 -16.91
N ALA A 18 12.17 11.69 -17.09
CA ALA A 18 10.74 11.70 -17.41
C ALA A 18 9.92 12.24 -16.24
N ASN A 19 10.26 11.85 -15.03
CA ASN A 19 9.54 12.29 -13.84
C ASN A 19 9.64 13.80 -13.60
N ALA A 20 10.79 14.38 -13.90
CA ALA A 20 10.99 15.81 -13.71
C ALA A 20 10.08 16.65 -14.63
N GLN A 21 9.81 16.18 -15.84
CA GLN A 21 8.90 16.85 -16.77
C GLN A 21 7.43 16.65 -16.37
N GLU A 22 7.09 15.47 -15.89
CA GLU A 22 5.74 15.16 -15.44
C GLU A 22 5.36 15.94 -14.18
N ILE A 23 6.31 16.17 -13.29
CA ILE A 23 6.07 16.97 -12.09
C ILE A 23 5.66 18.39 -12.44
N LYS A 24 6.26 18.98 -13.45
CA LYS A 24 5.88 20.32 -13.90
C LYS A 24 4.48 20.37 -14.49
N LYS A 25 4.08 19.33 -15.22
CA LYS A 25 2.73 19.22 -15.76
C LYS A 25 1.71 18.91 -14.65
N ALA A 26 2.10 18.09 -13.68
CA ALA A 26 1.25 17.78 -12.54
C ALA A 26 0.95 19.01 -11.70
N ASN A 27 1.88 19.93 -11.56
CA ASN A 27 1.68 21.17 -10.84
C ASN A 27 0.66 22.09 -11.50
N SER A 28 0.58 22.08 -12.83
CA SER A 28 -0.44 22.85 -13.53
C SER A 28 -1.82 22.19 -13.47
N GLN A 29 -1.88 20.88 -13.30
CA GLN A 29 -3.13 20.16 -13.15
C GLN A 29 -3.61 20.07 -11.71
N GLU A 30 -2.74 20.34 -10.77
CA GLU A 30 -3.04 20.28 -9.34
C GLU A 30 -4.19 21.19 -8.93
N LYS A 31 -4.35 22.31 -9.61
CA LYS A 31 -5.46 23.22 -9.37
C LYS A 31 -6.83 22.64 -9.77
N GLU A 32 -6.87 21.79 -10.78
CA GLU A 32 -8.10 21.09 -11.17
C GLU A 32 -8.36 19.87 -10.31
N ILE A 33 -7.31 19.22 -9.89
CA ILE A 33 -7.39 18.03 -9.03
C ILE A 33 -7.86 18.41 -7.62
N THR A 34 -7.53 19.60 -7.14
CA THR A 34 -7.93 20.03 -5.80
C THR A 34 -9.45 20.11 -5.64
N SER A 35 -10.19 20.36 -6.68
CA SER A 35 -11.64 20.36 -6.64
C SER A 35 -12.25 18.96 -6.67
N ILE A 36 -11.48 17.98 -7.12
CA ILE A 36 -11.88 16.58 -7.16
C ILE A 36 -11.44 15.83 -5.90
N GLU A 37 -10.37 16.30 -5.27
CA GLU A 37 -9.81 15.69 -4.06
C GLU A 37 -10.78 15.65 -2.88
N THR A 38 -11.71 16.55 -2.81
CA THR A 38 -12.75 16.54 -1.77
C THR A 38 -13.63 15.28 -1.80
N ARG A 39 -13.59 14.54 -2.91
CA ARG A 39 -14.33 13.28 -3.08
C ARG A 39 -13.43 12.05 -3.09
N LYS A 40 -12.11 12.24 -3.07
CA LYS A 40 -11.16 11.15 -3.12
C LYS A 40 -10.93 10.60 -1.73
N VAL A 41 -11.14 9.32 -1.59
CA VAL A 41 -10.82 8.63 -0.33
C VAL A 41 -9.32 8.75 -0.10
N ASP A 42 -8.95 9.26 1.08
CA ASP A 42 -7.55 9.36 1.43
C ASP A 42 -7.04 7.99 1.87
N PHE A 43 -6.23 7.37 1.02
CA PHE A 43 -5.64 6.06 1.30
C PHE A 43 -4.70 6.08 2.50
N ASN A 44 -4.08 7.23 2.78
CA ASN A 44 -3.26 7.38 3.98
C ASN A 44 -4.09 7.24 5.24
N ASP A 45 -5.27 7.84 5.27
CA ASP A 45 -6.18 7.73 6.41
C ASP A 45 -6.68 6.31 6.59
N LEU A 46 -7.03 5.64 5.50
CA LEU A 46 -7.45 4.23 5.55
C LEU A 46 -6.33 3.34 6.08
N ALA A 47 -5.12 3.52 5.56
CA ALA A 47 -3.97 2.74 6.00
C ALA A 47 -3.66 2.98 7.48
N LYS A 48 -3.74 4.21 7.93
CA LYS A 48 -3.54 4.57 9.35
C LYS A 48 -4.57 3.91 10.25
N LYS A 49 -5.83 3.92 9.87
CA LYS A 49 -6.91 3.30 10.64
C LYS A 49 -6.72 1.80 10.78
N GLU A 50 -6.38 1.14 9.69
CA GLU A 50 -6.11 -0.29 9.69
C GLU A 50 -4.89 -0.63 10.55
N THR A 51 -3.82 0.12 10.40
CA THR A 51 -2.61 -0.02 11.20
C THR A 51 -2.90 0.17 12.68
N TYR A 52 -3.64 1.22 13.02
CA TYR A 52 -3.97 1.54 14.41
C TYR A 52 -4.76 0.42 15.09
N LYS A 53 -5.72 -0.17 14.37
CA LYS A 53 -6.47 -1.33 14.90
C LYS A 53 -5.56 -2.49 15.25
N LEU A 54 -4.58 -2.79 14.42
CA LEU A 54 -3.63 -3.87 14.68
C LEU A 54 -2.67 -3.52 15.81
N VAL A 55 -2.22 -2.28 15.88
CA VAL A 55 -1.36 -1.82 16.97
C VAL A 55 -2.07 -2.00 18.31
N GLU A 56 -3.33 -1.63 18.40
CA GLU A 56 -4.11 -1.80 19.63
C GLU A 56 -4.38 -3.28 19.94
N LEU A 57 -4.77 -4.05 18.95
CA LEU A 57 -5.13 -5.45 19.13
C LEU A 57 -3.93 -6.32 19.53
N LEU A 58 -2.79 -6.08 18.88
CA LEU A 58 -1.60 -6.90 19.02
C LEU A 58 -0.49 -6.26 19.85
N GLN A 59 -0.67 -5.01 20.27
CA GLN A 59 0.31 -4.21 21.00
C GLN A 59 1.66 -4.16 20.28
N LEU A 60 1.63 -3.63 19.07
CA LEU A 60 2.78 -3.56 18.18
C LEU A 60 3.65 -2.34 18.49
N ASP A 61 4.94 -2.44 18.18
CA ASP A 61 5.87 -1.31 18.31
C ASP A 61 5.77 -0.35 17.12
N GLN A 62 6.51 0.76 17.19
CA GLN A 62 6.48 1.80 16.16
C GLN A 62 7.02 1.31 14.82
N GLN A 63 8.04 0.47 14.83
CA GLN A 63 8.63 -0.05 13.59
C GLN A 63 7.61 -0.92 12.85
N MET A 64 6.94 -1.81 13.56
CA MET A 64 5.90 -2.65 12.99
C MET A 64 4.74 -1.80 12.48
N ALA A 65 4.36 -0.76 13.21
CA ALA A 65 3.31 0.16 12.79
C ALA A 65 3.65 0.85 11.46
N LYS A 66 4.89 1.29 11.29
CA LYS A 66 5.35 1.89 10.04
C LYS A 66 5.30 0.91 8.88
N ASP A 67 5.77 -0.30 9.11
CA ASP A 67 5.78 -1.35 8.09
C ASP A 67 4.37 -1.71 7.65
N LEU A 68 3.45 -1.84 8.59
CA LEU A 68 2.04 -2.11 8.29
C LEU A 68 1.37 -0.96 7.56
N ASN A 69 1.65 0.27 7.97
CA ASN A 69 1.09 1.44 7.29
C ASN A 69 1.51 1.46 5.82
N GLY A 70 2.78 1.17 5.54
CA GLY A 70 3.28 1.04 4.18
C GLY A 70 2.60 -0.07 3.40
N LEU A 71 2.38 -1.23 4.04
CA LEU A 71 1.71 -2.35 3.42
C LEU A 71 0.26 -2.03 3.08
N PHE A 72 -0.49 -1.42 3.99
CA PHE A 72 -1.89 -1.08 3.76
C PHE A 72 -2.04 0.06 2.74
N LEU A 73 -1.12 1.02 2.74
CA LEU A 73 -1.10 2.06 1.72
C LEU A 73 -0.88 1.44 0.33
N TYR A 74 0.06 0.52 0.22
CA TYR A 74 0.30 -0.26 -1.00
C TYR A 74 -0.97 -1.01 -1.43
N LYS A 75 -1.64 -1.67 -0.50
CA LYS A 75 -2.89 -2.38 -0.76
C LYS A 75 -3.93 -1.46 -1.39
N HIS A 76 -4.22 -0.34 -0.77
CA HIS A 76 -5.25 0.58 -1.26
C HIS A 76 -4.91 1.15 -2.63
N ASN A 77 -3.66 1.48 -2.86
CA ASN A 77 -3.20 1.93 -4.18
C ASN A 77 -3.36 0.86 -5.25
N GLN A 78 -2.97 -0.38 -4.94
CA GLN A 78 -3.07 -1.48 -5.90
C GLN A 78 -4.52 -1.87 -6.18
N LEU A 79 -5.36 -1.90 -5.17
CA LEU A 79 -6.80 -2.17 -5.37
C LEU A 79 -7.47 -1.09 -6.22
N ASN A 80 -7.05 0.15 -6.05
CA ASN A 80 -7.55 1.26 -6.86
C ASN A 80 -7.14 1.14 -8.33
N LEU A 81 -5.97 0.60 -8.60
CA LEU A 81 -5.45 0.39 -9.95
C LEU A 81 -5.94 -0.90 -10.59
N ALA A 82 -6.47 -1.83 -9.82
CA ALA A 82 -6.94 -3.11 -10.31
C ALA A 82 -8.12 -2.93 -11.28
N LYS A 83 -8.06 -3.63 -12.41
CA LYS A 83 -9.01 -3.48 -13.50
C LYS A 83 -10.19 -4.46 -13.43
N ASN A 84 -10.00 -5.56 -12.71
CA ASN A 84 -11.02 -6.61 -12.60
C ASN A 84 -10.92 -7.32 -11.25
N GLU A 85 -11.89 -8.17 -10.98
CA GLU A 85 -11.97 -8.90 -9.71
C GLU A 85 -10.81 -9.90 -9.51
N ASN A 86 -10.30 -10.45 -10.60
CA ASN A 86 -9.16 -11.37 -10.51
C ASN A 86 -7.89 -10.65 -10.00
N GLU A 87 -7.63 -9.46 -10.50
CA GLU A 87 -6.49 -8.64 -10.02
C GLU A 87 -6.67 -8.26 -8.55
N LYS A 88 -7.88 -7.87 -8.16
CA LYS A 88 -8.19 -7.57 -6.76
C LYS A 88 -7.96 -8.77 -5.85
N LYS A 89 -8.37 -9.94 -6.29
CA LYS A 89 -8.17 -11.19 -5.56
C LYS A 89 -6.68 -11.48 -5.35
N GLN A 90 -5.87 -11.32 -6.39
CA GLN A 90 -4.42 -11.52 -6.29
C GLN A 90 -3.79 -10.57 -5.30
N ILE A 91 -4.22 -9.30 -5.30
CA ILE A 91 -3.72 -8.32 -4.34
C ILE A 91 -4.10 -8.74 -2.91
N SER A 92 -5.34 -9.12 -2.68
CA SER A 92 -5.81 -9.57 -1.37
C SER A 92 -5.02 -10.78 -0.87
N GLU A 93 -4.74 -11.73 -1.73
CA GLU A 93 -3.94 -12.92 -1.40
C GLU A 93 -2.50 -12.54 -1.04
N GLN A 94 -1.91 -11.59 -1.77
CA GLN A 94 -0.57 -11.09 -1.46
C GLN A 94 -0.52 -10.40 -0.11
N ILE A 95 -1.51 -9.59 0.21
CA ILE A 95 -1.58 -8.90 1.50
C ILE A 95 -1.75 -9.91 2.63
N GLU A 96 -2.63 -10.89 2.47
CA GLU A 96 -2.80 -11.94 3.47
C GLU A 96 -1.51 -12.73 3.70
N ALA A 97 -0.82 -13.09 2.62
CA ALA A 97 0.46 -13.80 2.72
C ALA A 97 1.51 -12.98 3.49
N LYS A 98 1.57 -11.68 3.24
CA LYS A 98 2.49 -10.79 3.95
C LYS A 98 2.13 -10.65 5.43
N LEU A 99 0.87 -10.57 5.76
CA LEU A 99 0.42 -10.54 7.16
C LEU A 99 0.80 -11.83 7.88
N ARG A 100 0.56 -12.97 7.25
CA ARG A 100 0.92 -14.28 7.83
C ARG A 100 2.43 -14.47 7.99
N ALA A 101 3.21 -13.89 7.09
CA ALA A 101 4.67 -13.93 7.19
C ALA A 101 5.21 -12.97 8.25
N THR A 102 4.49 -11.89 8.52
CA THR A 102 4.90 -10.83 9.47
C THR A 102 4.54 -11.20 10.91
N PHE A 103 3.38 -11.79 11.12
CA PHE A 103 2.85 -12.07 12.45
C PHE A 103 3.06 -13.52 12.86
N THR A 104 3.13 -13.73 14.17
CA THR A 104 3.16 -15.08 14.74
C THR A 104 1.80 -15.75 14.61
N ALA A 105 1.75 -17.07 14.81
CA ALA A 105 0.49 -17.82 14.79
C ALA A 105 -0.51 -17.28 15.83
N ALA A 106 -0.03 -16.93 17.03
CA ALA A 106 -0.86 -16.36 18.08
C ALA A 106 -1.44 -14.99 17.68
N GLN A 107 -0.63 -14.15 17.03
CA GLN A 107 -1.08 -12.85 16.55
C GLN A 107 -2.11 -13.01 15.42
N MET A 108 -1.88 -13.91 14.49
CA MET A 108 -2.84 -14.20 13.43
C MET A 108 -4.15 -14.75 13.98
N GLU A 109 -4.09 -15.56 15.02
CA GLU A 109 -5.29 -16.07 15.70
C GLU A 109 -6.13 -14.92 16.28
N LYS A 110 -5.50 -13.93 16.89
CA LYS A 110 -6.20 -12.76 17.38
C LYS A 110 -6.89 -11.99 16.26
N ILE A 111 -6.25 -11.88 15.11
CA ILE A 111 -6.84 -11.21 13.94
C ILE A 111 -8.02 -12.02 13.41
N THR A 112 -7.86 -13.31 13.24
CA THR A 112 -8.91 -14.18 12.68
C THR A 112 -10.09 -14.38 13.62
N SER A 113 -9.86 -14.24 14.92
CA SER A 113 -10.94 -14.32 15.92
C SER A 113 -11.86 -13.10 15.90
N GLN A 114 -11.40 -11.97 15.34
CA GLN A 114 -12.24 -10.81 15.14
C GLN A 114 -13.09 -11.00 13.88
N SER A 115 -14.39 -10.76 14.01
CA SER A 115 -15.32 -10.95 12.91
C SER A 115 -14.96 -10.07 11.71
N ASN A 116 -14.66 -10.68 10.58
CA ASN A 116 -14.34 -10.02 9.31
C ASN A 116 -13.10 -9.11 9.33
N LEU A 117 -12.32 -9.12 10.39
CA LEU A 117 -11.15 -8.24 10.45
C LEU A 117 -10.12 -8.59 9.38
N LEU A 118 -9.78 -9.88 9.23
CA LEU A 118 -8.83 -10.30 8.20
C LEU A 118 -9.32 -9.91 6.80
N TYR A 119 -10.58 -10.08 6.52
CA TYR A 119 -11.17 -9.66 5.25
C TYR A 119 -10.99 -8.16 5.02
N LYS A 120 -11.31 -7.34 6.01
CA LYS A 120 -11.15 -5.89 5.92
C LYS A 120 -9.70 -5.46 5.73
N LEU A 121 -8.77 -6.17 6.36
CA LEU A 121 -7.35 -5.85 6.23
C LEU A 121 -6.77 -6.20 4.85
N THR A 122 -7.37 -7.16 4.17
CA THR A 122 -6.88 -7.65 2.87
C THR A 122 -7.66 -7.07 1.68
N HIS A 123 -8.82 -6.53 1.88
CA HIS A 123 -9.70 -5.93 0.86
C HIS A 123 -9.88 -4.43 1.14
#